data_90a6a3f66d4ee00ff7ed287a6ca85fe1
#
_entry.id   90a6a3f66d4ee00ff7ed287a6ca85fe1
#
_cell.length_a   1.000
_cell.length_b   1.000
_cell.length_c   1.000
_cell.angle_alpha   90.00
_cell.angle_beta   90.00
_cell.angle_gamma   90.00
#
_symmetry.space_group_name_H-M   'P 1'
#
loop_
_entity.id
_entity.type
_entity.pdbx_description
1 polymer ?
#
loop_
_entity_poly.entity_id
_entity_poly.type
_entity_poly.pdbx_seq_one_letter_code
_entity_poly.pdbx_strand_id
1 'polypeptide(L)'
;PMASKVYWADLRADFHENLQQKLTRLMKTAGMGEIDFDRKFVAIKMHFGEPGNLAFLRPNWAKTVADFVKERGGKPFLTDCNTLYVGGRKNGLDHLDTACLNGFNPMTTGCQVIIADGIKGSDEVAVPVAGGELVKEAKIGRAVMDADVFISLTHFKGHEEAGFGGALKNIGMGCGSRAGKMEQHNAGKPHVNHEYCVGCGMCTRICAHSALSVTDRKANIDHSRCVGCGRCIAICPRNAIQIDWDETVTNLNRKIAEYSKAVVDGRPCFHISLVIDVSPNCDCHAENAAAIVPNVGMFASFDPVALDMACVDAVNAQPVMRGSAADGGDAHDHDHFHRIHPETDWMSCLEHAEKIGIGTRAYELIKI
;
A
#
# COMPACT_ATOMS: atom_id res chain seq x y z
N PRO A 1 -12.89 -22.73 -8.73
CA PRO A 1 -13.23 -21.94 -7.52
C PRO A 1 -14.57 -21.27 -7.71
N MET A 2 -15.35 -21.12 -6.64
CA MET A 2 -16.58 -20.31 -6.68
C MET A 2 -16.18 -18.84 -6.78
N ALA A 3 -16.95 -18.04 -7.54
CA ALA A 3 -16.72 -16.59 -7.62
C ALA A 3 -16.92 -15.92 -6.25
N SER A 4 -16.00 -15.03 -5.89
CA SER A 4 -16.12 -14.23 -4.66
C SER A 4 -17.05 -13.05 -4.87
N LYS A 5 -17.78 -12.67 -3.83
CA LYS A 5 -18.68 -11.50 -3.90
C LYS A 5 -17.89 -10.23 -3.74
N VAL A 6 -18.09 -9.30 -4.67
CA VAL A 6 -17.60 -7.92 -4.60
C VAL A 6 -18.81 -6.98 -4.63
N TYR A 7 -18.95 -6.18 -3.60
CA TYR A 7 -20.04 -5.21 -3.48
C TYR A 7 -19.58 -3.86 -4.00
N TRP A 8 -20.47 -3.19 -4.73
CA TRP A 8 -20.17 -1.91 -5.35
C TRP A 8 -21.27 -0.88 -5.14
N ALA A 9 -20.87 0.35 -4.83
CA ALA A 9 -21.73 1.52 -4.75
C ALA A 9 -21.17 2.63 -5.63
N ASP A 10 -22.02 3.23 -6.47
CA ASP A 10 -21.65 4.43 -7.23
C ASP A 10 -21.53 5.67 -6.32
N LEU A 11 -21.07 6.79 -6.87
CA LEU A 11 -20.88 8.05 -6.15
C LEU A 11 -22.07 9.00 -6.24
N ARG A 12 -23.23 8.55 -6.70
CA ARG A 12 -24.45 9.35 -6.65
C ARG A 12 -24.90 9.46 -5.21
N ALA A 13 -25.07 10.66 -4.76
CA ALA A 13 -25.64 10.99 -3.45
C ALA A 13 -26.88 11.85 -3.65
N ASP A 14 -27.79 11.82 -2.68
CA ASP A 14 -29.01 12.61 -2.69
C ASP A 14 -29.22 13.27 -1.31
N PHE A 15 -30.39 13.89 -1.14
CA PHE A 15 -30.73 14.55 0.12
C PHE A 15 -30.86 13.59 1.31
N HIS A 16 -31.09 12.30 1.09
CA HIS A 16 -31.32 11.30 2.13
C HIS A 16 -30.07 10.52 2.49
N GLU A 17 -29.10 10.37 1.57
CA GLU A 17 -27.89 9.59 1.76
C GLU A 17 -26.68 10.29 1.16
N ASN A 18 -25.75 10.76 2.00
CA ASN A 18 -24.45 11.25 1.55
C ASN A 18 -23.47 10.09 1.31
N LEU A 19 -22.30 10.39 0.73
CA LEU A 19 -21.33 9.36 0.36
C LEU A 19 -20.73 8.60 1.57
N GLN A 20 -20.60 9.23 2.74
CA GLN A 20 -20.12 8.55 3.94
C GLN A 20 -21.14 7.57 4.47
N GLN A 21 -22.43 7.94 4.48
CA GLN A 21 -23.54 7.05 4.82
C GLN A 21 -23.62 5.89 3.81
N LYS A 22 -23.41 6.17 2.53
CA LYS A 22 -23.38 5.15 1.48
C LYS A 22 -22.22 4.17 1.65
N LEU A 23 -21.02 4.64 2.03
CA LEU A 23 -19.90 3.77 2.40
C LEU A 23 -20.24 2.90 3.61
N THR A 24 -20.91 3.47 4.63
CA THR A 24 -21.37 2.70 5.80
C THR A 24 -22.36 1.61 5.38
N ARG A 25 -23.29 1.91 4.48
CA ARG A 25 -24.24 0.93 3.94
C ARG A 25 -23.52 -0.16 3.13
N LEU A 26 -22.53 0.22 2.31
CA LEU A 26 -21.69 -0.73 1.57
C LEU A 26 -21.00 -1.73 2.52
N MET A 27 -20.32 -1.22 3.55
CA MET A 27 -19.64 -2.06 4.55
C MET A 27 -20.61 -3.04 5.24
N LYS A 28 -21.82 -2.55 5.62
CA LYS A 28 -22.86 -3.39 6.23
C LYS A 28 -23.34 -4.48 5.26
N THR A 29 -23.68 -4.10 4.03
CA THR A 29 -24.22 -5.03 3.04
C THR A 29 -23.19 -6.06 2.60
N ALA A 30 -21.92 -5.67 2.54
CA ALA A 30 -20.81 -6.56 2.21
C ALA A 30 -20.40 -7.50 3.36
N GLY A 31 -21.05 -7.40 4.53
CA GLY A 31 -20.84 -8.31 5.65
C GLY A 31 -19.73 -7.92 6.61
N MET A 32 -19.11 -6.73 6.49
CA MET A 32 -18.07 -6.29 7.41
C MET A 32 -18.53 -6.28 8.88
N GLY A 33 -19.84 -6.07 9.12
CA GLY A 33 -20.42 -6.07 10.44
C GLY A 33 -20.48 -7.45 11.12
N GLU A 34 -20.20 -8.54 10.40
CA GLU A 34 -20.14 -9.91 10.92
C GLU A 34 -18.81 -10.22 11.62
N ILE A 35 -17.79 -9.36 11.41
CA ILE A 35 -16.50 -9.47 12.11
C ILE A 35 -16.70 -9.08 13.57
N ASP A 36 -16.19 -9.89 14.48
CA ASP A 36 -16.15 -9.56 15.90
C ASP A 36 -15.10 -8.48 16.17
N PHE A 37 -15.55 -7.25 16.38
CA PHE A 37 -14.73 -6.11 16.71
C PHE A 37 -14.63 -5.84 18.23
N ASP A 38 -15.47 -6.47 19.06
CA ASP A 38 -15.56 -6.10 20.48
C ASP A 38 -14.21 -6.22 21.17
N ARG A 39 -13.72 -5.10 21.70
CA ARG A 39 -12.42 -4.93 22.39
C ARG A 39 -11.19 -5.31 21.58
N LYS A 40 -11.32 -5.48 20.23
CA LYS A 40 -10.25 -5.84 19.32
C LYS A 40 -9.44 -4.62 18.86
N PHE A 41 -8.15 -4.78 18.72
CA PHE A 41 -7.30 -3.83 17.98
C PHE A 41 -7.50 -4.03 16.49
N VAL A 42 -7.80 -2.94 15.77
CA VAL A 42 -8.14 -2.99 14.34
C VAL A 42 -7.20 -2.09 13.56
N ALA A 43 -6.34 -2.69 12.77
CA ALA A 43 -5.48 -1.93 11.86
C ALA A 43 -6.25 -1.55 10.60
N ILE A 44 -6.37 -0.25 10.34
CA ILE A 44 -6.88 0.28 9.07
C ILE A 44 -5.68 0.73 8.25
N LYS A 45 -5.27 -0.11 7.29
CA LYS A 45 -4.12 0.15 6.43
C LYS A 45 -4.53 1.03 5.26
N MET A 46 -3.86 2.15 5.13
CA MET A 46 -4.05 3.07 4.01
C MET A 46 -2.75 3.79 3.67
N HIS A 47 -2.76 4.54 2.58
CA HIS A 47 -1.67 5.42 2.18
C HIS A 47 -2.00 6.86 2.59
N PHE A 48 -1.09 7.54 3.26
CA PHE A 48 -1.33 8.91 3.76
C PHE A 48 -1.02 10.01 2.73
N GLY A 49 -0.55 9.66 1.54
CA GLY A 49 -0.09 10.60 0.52
C GLY A 49 1.32 11.12 0.78
N GLU A 50 2.08 11.37 -0.26
CA GLU A 50 3.36 12.09 -0.17
C GLU A 50 3.08 13.60 -0.11
N PRO A 51 3.90 14.43 0.58
CA PRO A 51 3.71 15.87 0.58
C PRO A 51 3.69 16.45 -0.85
N GLY A 52 2.60 17.17 -1.17
CA GLY A 52 2.36 17.71 -2.51
C GLY A 52 1.39 16.90 -3.37
N ASN A 53 1.18 15.62 -3.07
CA ASN A 53 0.14 14.81 -3.71
C ASN A 53 -1.24 15.25 -3.19
N LEU A 54 -2.21 15.38 -4.07
CA LEU A 54 -3.60 15.75 -3.74
C LEU A 54 -4.63 14.70 -4.18
N ALA A 55 -4.18 13.59 -4.78
CA ALA A 55 -5.06 12.51 -5.24
C ALA A 55 -5.32 11.45 -4.16
N PHE A 56 -4.57 11.45 -3.04
CA PHE A 56 -4.77 10.49 -1.96
C PHE A 56 -6.18 10.56 -1.37
N LEU A 57 -6.62 9.50 -0.72
CA LEU A 57 -7.96 9.44 -0.09
C LEU A 57 -8.11 10.48 1.01
N ARG A 58 -9.22 11.20 0.99
CA ARG A 58 -9.55 12.20 2.03
C ARG A 58 -9.71 11.53 3.40
N PRO A 59 -9.29 12.20 4.50
CA PRO A 59 -9.45 11.69 5.86
C PRO A 59 -10.88 11.28 6.25
N ASN A 60 -11.89 11.88 5.62
CA ASN A 60 -13.30 11.57 5.82
C ASN A 60 -13.64 10.09 5.55
N TRP A 61 -13.00 9.49 4.56
CA TRP A 61 -13.19 8.06 4.26
C TRP A 61 -12.65 7.19 5.40
N ALA A 62 -11.45 7.51 5.89
CA ALA A 62 -10.85 6.83 7.03
C ALA A 62 -11.69 6.96 8.29
N LYS A 63 -12.24 8.19 8.54
CA LYS A 63 -13.16 8.43 9.66
C LYS A 63 -14.38 7.53 9.59
N THR A 64 -15.01 7.40 8.43
CA THR A 64 -16.19 6.56 8.25
C THR A 64 -15.91 5.10 8.60
N VAL A 65 -14.75 4.57 8.19
CA VAL A 65 -14.35 3.20 8.53
C VAL A 65 -14.02 3.07 10.02
N ALA A 66 -13.32 4.03 10.60
CA ALA A 66 -12.99 4.05 12.03
C ALA A 66 -14.24 4.13 12.92
N ASP A 67 -15.20 4.97 12.57
CA ASP A 67 -16.46 5.09 13.29
C ASP A 67 -17.26 3.78 13.23
N PHE A 68 -17.32 3.13 12.06
CA PHE A 68 -17.98 1.82 11.90
C PHE A 68 -17.41 0.76 12.86
N VAL A 69 -16.07 0.73 13.01
CA VAL A 69 -15.39 -0.18 13.93
C VAL A 69 -15.68 0.16 15.38
N LYS A 70 -15.60 1.46 15.75
CA LYS A 70 -15.86 1.93 17.12
C LYS A 70 -17.27 1.66 17.60
N GLU A 71 -18.28 1.88 16.73
CA GLU A 71 -19.67 1.58 17.01
C GLU A 71 -19.91 0.10 17.38
N ARG A 72 -18.94 -0.77 17.03
CA ARG A 72 -18.95 -2.22 17.34
C ARG A 72 -17.97 -2.61 18.44
N GLY A 73 -17.52 -1.64 19.24
CA GLY A 73 -16.61 -1.86 20.38
C GLY A 73 -15.14 -2.03 20.02
N GLY A 74 -14.76 -1.90 18.75
CA GLY A 74 -13.37 -2.04 18.29
C GLY A 74 -12.50 -0.82 18.60
N LYS A 75 -11.19 -1.03 18.58
CA LYS A 75 -10.15 -0.02 18.81
C LYS A 75 -9.36 0.20 17.52
N PRO A 76 -9.86 1.03 16.58
CA PRO A 76 -9.19 1.25 15.31
C PRO A 76 -7.98 2.19 15.46
N PHE A 77 -6.99 1.96 14.60
CA PHE A 77 -5.91 2.91 14.31
C PHE A 77 -5.59 2.89 12.83
N LEU A 78 -5.19 4.05 12.28
CA LEU A 78 -4.69 4.15 10.91
C LEU A 78 -3.23 3.79 10.90
N THR A 79 -2.78 3.10 9.86
CA THR A 79 -1.39 2.65 9.78
C THR A 79 -0.85 2.58 8.35
N ASP A 80 0.45 2.75 8.24
CA ASP A 80 1.31 2.51 7.09
C ASP A 80 2.71 2.19 7.58
N CYS A 81 3.62 1.73 6.71
CA CYS A 81 5.04 1.55 7.00
C CYS A 81 5.88 2.59 6.24
N ASN A 82 7.07 2.88 6.78
CA ASN A 82 8.02 3.82 6.20
C ASN A 82 8.47 3.42 4.80
N THR A 83 8.89 4.41 4.01
CA THR A 83 9.33 4.23 2.62
C THR A 83 10.83 4.00 2.50
N LEU A 84 11.27 3.53 1.33
CA LEU A 84 12.70 3.41 0.96
C LEU A 84 13.22 4.64 0.26
N TYR A 85 12.37 5.32 -0.52
CA TYR A 85 12.76 6.49 -1.30
C TYR A 85 12.82 7.74 -0.41
N VAL A 86 13.43 8.77 -0.97
CA VAL A 86 13.51 10.09 -0.35
C VAL A 86 12.16 10.78 -0.44
N GLY A 87 11.61 11.17 0.71
CA GLY A 87 10.32 11.84 0.79
C GLY A 87 9.90 12.11 2.23
N GLY A 88 8.68 12.57 2.41
CA GLY A 88 8.10 12.91 3.72
C GLY A 88 7.77 11.70 4.60
N ARG A 89 7.86 10.47 4.07
CA ARG A 89 7.50 9.24 4.79
C ARG A 89 8.68 8.29 5.02
N LYS A 90 9.91 8.84 5.02
CA LYS A 90 11.15 8.08 5.12
C LYS A 90 11.44 7.52 6.52
N ASN A 91 10.96 8.13 7.57
CA ASN A 91 11.06 7.68 8.95
C ASN A 91 9.76 7.97 9.71
N GLY A 92 9.58 7.34 10.86
CA GLY A 92 8.31 7.38 11.59
C GLY A 92 7.86 8.77 12.02
N LEU A 93 8.77 9.69 12.32
CA LEU A 93 8.41 11.07 12.73
C LEU A 93 7.98 11.89 11.51
N ASP A 94 8.80 11.93 10.46
CA ASP A 94 8.45 12.64 9.22
C ASP A 94 7.17 12.05 8.59
N HIS A 95 6.96 10.73 8.73
CA HIS A 95 5.76 10.06 8.25
C HIS A 95 4.51 10.48 9.03
N LEU A 96 4.60 10.61 10.36
CA LEU A 96 3.49 11.13 11.18
C LEU A 96 3.21 12.59 10.86
N ASP A 97 4.24 13.42 10.67
CA ASP A 97 4.09 14.81 10.26
C ASP A 97 3.40 14.92 8.90
N THR A 98 3.81 14.09 7.94
CA THR A 98 3.17 14.00 6.61
C THR A 98 1.69 13.58 6.72
N ALA A 99 1.39 12.54 7.51
CA ALA A 99 0.01 12.11 7.73
C ALA A 99 -0.82 13.25 8.33
N CYS A 100 -0.27 13.96 9.31
CA CYS A 100 -0.92 15.09 9.97
C CYS A 100 -1.18 16.25 9.01
N LEU A 101 -0.19 16.61 8.19
CA LEU A 101 -0.30 17.67 7.17
C LEU A 101 -1.36 17.33 6.11
N ASN A 102 -1.48 16.05 5.74
CA ASN A 102 -2.50 15.56 4.82
C ASN A 102 -3.87 15.31 5.50
N GLY A 103 -4.00 15.70 6.77
CA GLY A 103 -5.25 15.69 7.52
C GLY A 103 -5.55 14.39 8.27
N PHE A 104 -4.63 13.43 8.32
CA PHE A 104 -4.79 12.18 9.08
C PHE A 104 -4.27 12.34 10.49
N ASN A 105 -5.15 12.62 11.42
CA ASN A 105 -4.86 12.75 12.84
C ASN A 105 -6.12 12.44 13.67
N PRO A 106 -6.03 12.29 15.00
CA PRO A 106 -7.18 11.95 15.83
C PRO A 106 -8.33 12.95 15.79
N MET A 107 -8.06 14.22 15.51
CA MET A 107 -9.09 15.27 15.43
C MET A 107 -9.98 15.11 14.19
N THR A 108 -9.40 14.69 13.07
CA THR A 108 -10.10 14.57 11.79
C THR A 108 -10.67 13.17 11.55
N THR A 109 -9.92 12.13 11.96
CA THR A 109 -10.30 10.73 11.68
C THR A 109 -10.92 10.02 12.87
N GLY A 110 -10.80 10.60 14.05
CA GLY A 110 -11.33 10.03 15.29
C GLY A 110 -10.53 8.85 15.83
N CYS A 111 -9.39 8.48 15.26
CA CYS A 111 -8.51 7.42 15.77
C CYS A 111 -7.03 7.79 15.62
N GLN A 112 -6.17 7.06 16.33
CA GLN A 112 -4.74 7.29 16.32
C GLN A 112 -4.11 6.87 15.00
N VAL A 113 -2.94 7.46 14.68
CA VAL A 113 -2.07 7.03 13.58
C VAL A 113 -0.83 6.38 14.18
N ILE A 114 -0.52 5.17 13.74
CA ILE A 114 0.65 4.41 14.17
C ILE A 114 1.46 4.00 12.93
N ILE A 115 2.72 4.39 12.88
CA ILE A 115 3.63 3.93 11.82
C ILE A 115 4.14 2.55 12.23
N ALA A 116 3.72 1.53 11.48
CA ALA A 116 3.74 0.15 11.93
C ALA A 116 5.14 -0.45 12.09
N ASP A 117 6.13 0.05 11.37
CA ASP A 117 7.52 -0.38 11.44
C ASP A 117 8.42 0.56 12.27
N GLY A 118 7.81 1.43 13.07
CA GLY A 118 8.47 2.29 14.04
C GLY A 118 9.28 3.44 13.43
N ILE A 119 10.10 4.09 14.29
CA ILE A 119 10.83 5.32 13.91
C ILE A 119 11.78 5.09 12.72
N LYS A 120 12.47 3.96 12.68
CA LYS A 120 13.52 3.68 11.69
C LYS A 120 13.11 2.65 10.62
N GLY A 121 11.85 2.25 10.59
CA GLY A 121 11.36 1.25 9.66
C GLY A 121 11.87 -0.18 9.92
N SER A 122 12.26 -0.47 11.15
CA SER A 122 12.87 -1.74 11.55
C SER A 122 12.18 -2.44 12.71
N ASP A 123 11.02 -1.95 13.14
CA ASP A 123 10.16 -2.66 14.08
C ASP A 123 9.25 -3.60 13.30
N GLU A 124 9.67 -4.86 13.21
CA GLU A 124 9.09 -5.84 12.30
C GLU A 124 8.89 -7.20 12.92
N VAL A 125 8.03 -8.00 12.32
CA VAL A 125 7.83 -9.41 12.58
C VAL A 125 8.14 -10.19 11.31
N ALA A 126 8.94 -11.26 11.42
CA ALA A 126 9.11 -12.23 10.35
C ALA A 126 7.90 -13.19 10.36
N VAL A 127 7.15 -13.19 9.27
CA VAL A 127 5.93 -13.99 9.11
C VAL A 127 6.15 -15.03 8.02
N PRO A 128 6.07 -16.35 8.32
CA PRO A 128 6.19 -17.38 7.30
C PRO A 128 5.13 -17.25 6.22
N VAL A 129 5.52 -17.42 4.96
CA VAL A 129 4.62 -17.37 3.81
C VAL A 129 4.31 -18.80 3.35
N ALA A 130 3.16 -19.31 3.71
CA ALA A 130 2.74 -20.65 3.29
C ALA A 130 2.53 -20.70 1.76
N GLY A 131 3.28 -21.56 1.08
CA GLY A 131 3.27 -21.64 -0.38
C GLY A 131 4.07 -20.55 -1.10
N GLY A 132 4.83 -19.70 -0.37
CA GLY A 132 5.70 -18.70 -0.96
C GLY A 132 6.82 -19.31 -1.81
N GLU A 133 6.96 -18.83 -3.03
CA GLU A 133 7.96 -19.29 -3.99
C GLU A 133 9.22 -18.41 -3.93
N LEU A 134 9.05 -17.11 -3.81
CA LEU A 134 10.12 -16.11 -3.77
C LEU A 134 10.46 -15.65 -2.35
N VAL A 135 9.45 -15.57 -1.48
CA VAL A 135 9.57 -15.12 -0.09
C VAL A 135 9.23 -16.27 0.85
N LYS A 136 10.15 -16.63 1.73
CA LYS A 136 9.90 -17.67 2.76
C LYS A 136 9.32 -17.07 4.04
N GLU A 137 9.83 -15.91 4.44
CA GLU A 137 9.40 -15.14 5.60
C GLU A 137 9.28 -13.66 5.22
N ALA A 138 8.06 -13.13 5.24
CA ALA A 138 7.82 -11.72 4.98
C ALA A 138 8.11 -10.87 6.23
N LYS A 139 8.78 -9.74 6.04
CA LYS A 139 9.12 -8.79 7.11
C LYS A 139 8.04 -7.72 7.17
N ILE A 140 7.10 -7.89 8.10
CA ILE A 140 5.89 -7.05 8.22
C ILE A 140 6.04 -6.09 9.41
N GLY A 141 5.59 -4.84 9.25
CA GLY A 141 5.57 -3.86 10.34
C GLY A 141 4.80 -4.39 11.55
N ARG A 142 5.42 -4.31 12.75
CA ARG A 142 4.92 -4.96 13.97
C ARG A 142 3.48 -4.57 14.30
N ALA A 143 3.15 -3.29 14.30
CA ALA A 143 1.81 -2.86 14.69
C ALA A 143 0.70 -3.42 13.77
N VAL A 144 1.00 -3.75 12.51
CA VAL A 144 0.07 -4.46 11.63
C VAL A 144 -0.22 -5.87 12.17
N MET A 145 0.82 -6.57 12.63
CA MET A 145 0.69 -7.95 13.11
C MET A 145 0.16 -8.05 14.54
N ASP A 146 0.31 -7.00 15.35
CA ASP A 146 -0.25 -6.92 16.71
C ASP A 146 -1.77 -6.66 16.71
N ALA A 147 -2.35 -6.24 15.57
CA ALA A 147 -3.78 -6.05 15.44
C ALA A 147 -4.53 -7.39 15.32
N ASP A 148 -5.68 -7.50 15.99
CA ASP A 148 -6.57 -8.66 15.91
C ASP A 148 -7.32 -8.76 14.59
N VAL A 149 -7.69 -7.60 14.02
CA VAL A 149 -8.43 -7.47 12.76
C VAL A 149 -7.67 -6.54 11.82
N PHE A 150 -7.65 -6.87 10.55
CA PHE A 150 -7.01 -6.07 9.51
C PHE A 150 -8.02 -5.58 8.47
N ILE A 151 -8.01 -4.28 8.20
CA ILE A 151 -8.81 -3.65 7.15
C ILE A 151 -7.87 -2.93 6.18
N SER A 152 -7.96 -3.20 4.90
CA SER A 152 -7.34 -2.36 3.89
C SER A 152 -8.34 -1.31 3.37
N LEU A 153 -7.98 -0.04 3.48
CA LEU A 153 -8.68 1.08 2.85
C LEU A 153 -7.79 1.62 1.74
N THR A 154 -8.17 1.33 0.51
CA THR A 154 -7.29 1.48 -0.64
C THR A 154 -7.77 2.58 -1.57
N HIS A 155 -6.89 3.51 -1.93
CA HIS A 155 -7.02 4.33 -3.12
C HIS A 155 -6.58 3.51 -4.33
N PHE A 156 -7.51 3.22 -5.24
CA PHE A 156 -7.20 2.47 -6.46
C PHE A 156 -6.72 3.42 -7.56
N LYS A 157 -5.51 3.23 -8.07
CA LYS A 157 -4.82 4.13 -9.00
C LYS A 157 -3.77 3.40 -9.83
N GLY A 158 -3.22 4.07 -10.85
CA GLY A 158 -2.06 3.59 -11.60
C GLY A 158 -0.80 3.44 -10.73
N HIS A 159 0.17 2.71 -11.24
CA HIS A 159 1.47 2.52 -10.62
C HIS A 159 2.54 2.15 -11.65
N GLU A 160 3.63 2.86 -11.63
CA GLU A 160 4.72 2.83 -12.61
C GLU A 160 5.48 1.49 -12.69
N GLU A 161 5.47 0.66 -11.64
CA GLU A 161 6.13 -0.64 -11.62
C GLU A 161 5.12 -1.80 -11.54
N ALA A 162 4.06 -1.64 -10.74
CA ALA A 162 3.09 -2.72 -10.51
C ALA A 162 1.91 -2.70 -11.50
N GLY A 163 1.82 -1.68 -12.38
CA GLY A 163 0.70 -1.44 -13.27
C GLY A 163 -0.41 -0.65 -12.59
N PHE A 164 -0.93 -1.14 -11.47
CA PHE A 164 -1.85 -0.41 -10.60
C PHE A 164 -1.54 -0.62 -9.12
N GLY A 165 -2.01 0.28 -8.28
CA GLY A 165 -1.98 0.16 -6.83
C GLY A 165 -3.38 -0.13 -6.29
N GLY A 166 -3.70 -1.38 -6.09
CA GLY A 166 -4.94 -1.88 -5.50
C GLY A 166 -4.77 -2.38 -4.07
N ALA A 167 -5.71 -3.22 -3.60
CA ALA A 167 -5.72 -3.80 -2.26
C ALA A 167 -4.46 -4.63 -1.99
N LEU A 168 -4.08 -5.53 -2.92
CA LEU A 168 -2.89 -6.38 -2.75
C LEU A 168 -1.62 -5.54 -2.60
N LYS A 169 -1.44 -4.49 -3.41
CA LYS A 169 -0.28 -3.61 -3.25
C LYS A 169 -0.31 -2.82 -1.94
N ASN A 170 -1.47 -2.29 -1.56
CA ASN A 170 -1.65 -1.59 -0.29
C ASN A 170 -1.33 -2.50 0.90
N ILE A 171 -1.67 -3.78 0.81
CA ILE A 171 -1.38 -4.79 1.84
C ILE A 171 0.09 -5.20 1.77
N GLY A 172 0.55 -5.80 0.67
CA GLY A 172 1.85 -6.46 0.58
C GLY A 172 3.02 -5.47 0.65
N MET A 173 3.06 -4.49 -0.27
CA MET A 173 4.11 -3.46 -0.24
C MET A 173 3.91 -2.52 0.95
N GLY A 174 2.66 -2.12 1.21
CA GLY A 174 2.34 -1.14 2.23
C GLY A 174 2.66 -1.60 3.66
N CYS A 175 2.39 -2.87 4.01
CA CYS A 175 2.67 -3.42 5.34
C CYS A 175 4.10 -3.97 5.50
N GLY A 176 4.87 -4.11 4.41
CA GLY A 176 6.27 -4.48 4.49
C GLY A 176 7.06 -3.44 5.28
N SER A 177 7.89 -3.88 6.23
CA SER A 177 8.88 -3.03 6.87
C SER A 177 9.88 -2.49 5.83
N ARG A 178 10.81 -1.63 6.24
CA ARG A 178 11.87 -1.17 5.34
C ARG A 178 12.65 -2.33 4.73
N ALA A 179 13.04 -3.33 5.54
CA ALA A 179 13.71 -4.52 5.03
C ALA A 179 12.80 -5.35 4.12
N GLY A 180 11.51 -5.42 4.43
CA GLY A 180 10.52 -6.08 3.59
C GLY A 180 10.32 -5.39 2.24
N LYS A 181 10.25 -4.06 2.23
CA LYS A 181 10.19 -3.30 0.98
C LYS A 181 11.45 -3.49 0.12
N MET A 182 12.64 -3.53 0.77
CA MET A 182 13.88 -3.82 0.07
C MET A 182 13.86 -5.19 -0.59
N GLU A 183 13.40 -6.23 0.10
CA GLU A 183 13.28 -7.58 -0.45
C GLU A 183 12.30 -7.65 -1.63
N GLN A 184 11.25 -6.84 -1.60
CA GLN A 184 10.29 -6.78 -2.71
C GLN A 184 10.87 -6.09 -3.96
N HIS A 185 11.66 -5.02 -3.79
CA HIS A 185 12.17 -4.20 -4.90
C HIS A 185 13.52 -4.64 -5.47
N ASN A 186 14.31 -5.43 -4.73
CA ASN A 186 15.62 -5.89 -5.21
C ASN A 186 16.13 -7.13 -4.47
N ALA A 187 17.38 -7.48 -4.69
CA ALA A 187 18.09 -8.52 -3.94
C ALA A 187 18.40 -8.15 -2.46
N GLY A 188 17.91 -7.00 -1.99
CA GLY A 188 17.85 -6.64 -0.59
C GLY A 188 19.07 -5.96 -0.01
N LYS A 189 19.93 -5.28 -0.79
CA LYS A 189 21.10 -4.56 -0.26
C LYS A 189 21.26 -3.17 -0.84
N PRO A 190 21.43 -2.12 0.00
CA PRO A 190 21.61 -0.76 -0.47
C PRO A 190 23.04 -0.51 -1.00
N HIS A 191 23.20 0.55 -1.78
CA HIS A 191 24.49 1.10 -2.19
C HIS A 191 24.66 2.55 -1.70
N VAL A 192 25.87 3.10 -1.82
CA VAL A 192 26.15 4.50 -1.49
C VAL A 192 26.37 5.30 -2.77
N ASN A 193 25.52 6.29 -3.01
CA ASN A 193 25.79 7.30 -4.03
C ASN A 193 26.82 8.29 -3.46
N HIS A 194 28.05 8.20 -3.98
CA HIS A 194 29.17 8.99 -3.49
C HIS A 194 29.05 10.49 -3.81
N GLU A 195 28.26 10.88 -4.80
CA GLU A 195 28.03 12.31 -5.12
C GLU A 195 27.33 13.02 -3.96
N TYR A 196 26.34 12.37 -3.34
CA TYR A 196 25.59 12.92 -2.21
C TYR A 196 26.26 12.65 -0.85
N CYS A 197 27.16 11.68 -0.77
CA CYS A 197 27.81 11.31 0.48
C CYS A 197 28.84 12.35 0.92
N VAL A 198 28.71 12.85 2.14
CA VAL A 198 29.64 13.81 2.76
C VAL A 198 30.52 13.19 3.85
N GLY A 199 30.45 11.87 4.05
CA GLY A 199 31.28 11.13 5.01
C GLY A 199 30.96 11.43 6.48
N CYS A 200 29.74 11.82 6.83
CA CYS A 200 29.36 12.22 8.19
C CYS A 200 29.37 11.07 9.23
N GLY A 201 29.42 9.81 8.78
CA GLY A 201 29.50 8.63 9.65
C GLY A 201 28.21 8.25 10.36
N MET A 202 27.07 8.90 10.13
CA MET A 202 25.81 8.54 10.79
C MET A 202 25.39 7.11 10.49
N CYS A 203 25.57 6.66 9.24
CA CYS A 203 25.23 5.30 8.81
C CYS A 203 26.06 4.22 9.50
N THR A 204 27.33 4.50 9.83
CA THR A 204 28.18 3.54 10.53
C THR A 204 27.71 3.32 11.97
N ARG A 205 27.22 4.36 12.62
CA ARG A 205 26.73 4.30 14.03
C ARG A 205 25.44 3.49 14.16
N ILE A 206 24.60 3.46 13.11
CA ILE A 206 23.32 2.75 13.14
C ILE A 206 23.44 1.29 12.68
N CYS A 207 24.53 0.92 12.02
CA CYS A 207 24.70 -0.43 11.48
C CYS A 207 25.04 -1.44 12.55
N ALA A 208 24.06 -2.28 12.93
CA ALA A 208 24.27 -3.35 13.91
C ALA A 208 25.24 -4.46 13.43
N HIS A 209 25.48 -4.54 12.12
CA HIS A 209 26.32 -5.58 11.51
C HIS A 209 27.72 -5.06 11.14
N SER A 210 28.04 -3.82 11.51
CA SER A 210 29.31 -3.17 11.18
C SER A 210 29.70 -3.29 9.68
N ALA A 211 28.66 -3.28 8.82
CA ALA A 211 28.83 -3.39 7.36
C ALA A 211 29.18 -2.06 6.70
N LEU A 212 29.21 -0.96 7.44
CA LEU A 212 29.49 0.38 6.91
C LEU A 212 30.77 0.94 7.47
N SER A 213 31.60 1.50 6.61
CA SER A 213 32.83 2.23 6.96
C SER A 213 32.85 3.58 6.25
N VAL A 214 33.69 4.51 6.72
CA VAL A 214 33.96 5.78 6.03
C VAL A 214 35.45 5.85 5.70
N THR A 215 35.77 5.97 4.42
CA THR A 215 37.12 6.14 3.91
C THR A 215 37.10 7.29 2.92
N ASP A 216 38.11 8.15 2.98
CA ASP A 216 38.24 9.33 2.10
C ASP A 216 36.97 10.21 2.07
N ARG A 217 36.37 10.41 3.23
CA ARG A 217 35.11 11.16 3.42
C ARG A 217 33.91 10.59 2.62
N LYS A 218 33.94 9.32 2.28
CA LYS A 218 32.82 8.59 1.65
C LYS A 218 32.48 7.34 2.44
N ALA A 219 31.19 7.06 2.60
CA ALA A 219 30.74 5.81 3.17
C ALA A 219 30.87 4.66 2.15
N ASN A 220 31.18 3.47 2.64
CA ASN A 220 31.25 2.24 1.84
C ASN A 220 30.49 1.13 2.56
N ILE A 221 29.84 0.25 1.82
CA ILE A 221 29.09 -0.89 2.34
C ILE A 221 29.81 -2.19 2.01
N ASP A 222 30.13 -2.96 3.03
CA ASP A 222 30.55 -4.36 2.87
C ASP A 222 29.30 -5.23 2.73
N HIS A 223 28.98 -5.62 1.50
CA HIS A 223 27.80 -6.42 1.18
C HIS A 223 27.87 -7.85 1.71
N SER A 224 29.03 -8.36 2.09
CA SER A 224 29.14 -9.68 2.76
C SER A 224 28.60 -9.66 4.18
N ARG A 225 28.62 -8.50 4.83
CA ARG A 225 28.12 -8.25 6.19
C ARG A 225 26.76 -7.58 6.23
N CYS A 226 26.35 -6.96 5.14
CA CYS A 226 25.06 -6.28 5.04
C CYS A 226 23.91 -7.29 4.96
N VAL A 227 22.93 -7.15 5.85
CA VAL A 227 21.72 -7.99 5.89
C VAL A 227 20.48 -7.32 5.29
N GLY A 228 20.63 -6.16 4.62
CA GLY A 228 19.51 -5.51 3.93
C GLY A 228 18.46 -4.87 4.84
N CYS A 229 18.74 -4.55 6.09
CA CYS A 229 17.74 -3.98 7.02
C CYS A 229 17.35 -2.51 6.74
N GLY A 230 18.06 -1.80 5.86
CA GLY A 230 17.75 -0.43 5.41
C GLY A 230 17.85 0.68 6.46
N ARG A 231 18.28 0.42 7.70
CA ARG A 231 18.40 1.46 8.76
C ARG A 231 19.28 2.64 8.36
N CYS A 232 20.32 2.38 7.58
CA CYS A 232 21.25 3.39 7.08
C CYS A 232 20.57 4.35 6.08
N ILE A 233 19.57 3.90 5.34
CA ILE A 233 18.76 4.74 4.46
C ILE A 233 17.99 5.77 5.29
N ALA A 234 17.31 5.29 6.35
CA ALA A 234 16.50 6.14 7.23
C ALA A 234 17.27 7.29 7.88
N ILE A 235 18.54 7.04 8.27
CA ILE A 235 19.34 7.98 9.05
C ILE A 235 20.18 8.91 8.18
N CYS A 236 20.32 8.64 6.88
CA CYS A 236 21.20 9.44 6.02
C CYS A 236 20.60 10.83 5.75
N PRO A 237 21.21 11.92 6.26
CA PRO A 237 20.68 13.28 6.10
C PRO A 237 20.87 13.82 4.68
N ARG A 238 21.71 13.17 3.87
CA ARG A 238 22.02 13.56 2.49
C ARG A 238 21.39 12.62 1.47
N ASN A 239 20.59 11.64 1.93
CA ASN A 239 19.98 10.62 1.08
C ASN A 239 20.97 9.89 0.16
N ALA A 240 22.22 9.78 0.60
CA ALA A 240 23.30 9.17 -0.16
C ALA A 240 23.23 7.64 -0.17
N ILE A 241 22.45 7.02 0.71
CA ILE A 241 22.28 5.56 0.73
C ILE A 241 20.97 5.23 0.04
N GLN A 242 21.08 4.51 -1.05
CA GLN A 242 20.00 4.23 -2.01
C GLN A 242 19.90 2.74 -2.27
N ILE A 243 18.85 2.31 -2.96
CA ILE A 243 18.68 0.94 -3.44
C ILE A 243 18.71 0.93 -4.98
N ASP A 244 19.07 -0.19 -5.54
CA ASP A 244 18.85 -0.47 -6.95
C ASP A 244 17.42 -0.99 -7.10
N TRP A 245 16.67 -0.46 -8.05
CA TRP A 245 15.33 -0.89 -8.39
C TRP A 245 15.45 -1.90 -9.53
N ASP A 246 16.06 -3.06 -9.25
CA ASP A 246 16.52 -4.02 -10.25
C ASP A 246 15.68 -5.32 -10.29
N GLU A 247 14.63 -5.40 -9.49
CA GLU A 247 13.71 -6.54 -9.55
C GLU A 247 12.85 -6.45 -10.81
N THR A 248 12.60 -7.59 -11.44
CA THR A 248 11.68 -7.64 -12.57
C THR A 248 10.26 -7.32 -12.12
N VAL A 249 9.48 -6.65 -12.97
CA VAL A 249 8.08 -6.29 -12.66
C VAL A 249 7.23 -7.49 -12.27
N THR A 250 7.43 -8.64 -12.92
CA THR A 250 6.74 -9.90 -12.61
C THR A 250 7.10 -10.42 -11.22
N ASN A 251 8.39 -10.44 -10.86
CA ASN A 251 8.83 -10.88 -9.53
C ASN A 251 8.40 -9.91 -8.43
N LEU A 252 8.47 -8.60 -8.68
CA LEU A 252 7.95 -7.58 -7.77
C LEU A 252 6.48 -7.86 -7.45
N ASN A 253 5.66 -8.06 -8.48
CA ASN A 253 4.24 -8.34 -8.35
C ASN A 253 3.95 -9.66 -7.61
N ARG A 254 4.73 -10.70 -7.86
CA ARG A 254 4.62 -11.98 -7.13
C ARG A 254 5.02 -11.83 -5.67
N LYS A 255 6.09 -11.09 -5.36
CA LYS A 255 6.49 -10.79 -3.98
C LYS A 255 5.44 -9.95 -3.25
N ILE A 256 4.78 -9.00 -3.91
CA ILE A 256 3.64 -8.25 -3.36
C ILE A 256 2.52 -9.20 -2.94
N ALA A 257 2.16 -10.18 -3.77
CA ALA A 257 1.17 -11.19 -3.43
C ALA A 257 1.60 -12.02 -2.22
N GLU A 258 2.85 -12.49 -2.18
CA GLU A 258 3.37 -13.29 -1.05
C GLU A 258 3.41 -12.50 0.26
N TYR A 259 3.79 -11.23 0.23
CA TYR A 259 3.71 -10.32 1.37
C TYR A 259 2.27 -10.07 1.82
N SER A 260 1.33 -9.94 0.86
CA SER A 260 -0.10 -9.82 1.18
C SER A 260 -0.62 -11.04 1.92
N LYS A 261 -0.22 -12.25 1.49
CA LYS A 261 -0.58 -13.50 2.17
C LYS A 261 -0.12 -13.51 3.62
N ALA A 262 1.11 -13.11 3.89
CA ALA A 262 1.65 -13.02 5.25
C ALA A 262 0.83 -12.09 6.16
N VAL A 263 0.23 -11.04 5.59
CA VAL A 263 -0.59 -10.09 6.37
C VAL A 263 -1.99 -10.62 6.64
N VAL A 264 -2.64 -11.27 5.65
CA VAL A 264 -4.06 -11.61 5.76
C VAL A 264 -4.33 -13.02 6.29
N ASP A 265 -3.40 -13.95 6.16
CA ASP A 265 -3.60 -15.33 6.59
C ASP A 265 -3.84 -15.42 8.10
N GLY A 266 -4.84 -16.24 8.47
CA GLY A 266 -5.09 -16.65 9.85
C GLY A 266 -5.77 -15.61 10.75
N ARG A 267 -6.25 -14.48 10.22
CA ARG A 267 -7.01 -13.48 10.98
C ARG A 267 -8.17 -12.88 10.19
N PRO A 268 -9.18 -12.30 10.87
CA PRO A 268 -10.26 -11.59 10.19
C PRO A 268 -9.74 -10.40 9.42
N CYS A 269 -10.09 -10.32 8.12
CA CYS A 269 -9.70 -9.23 7.23
C CYS A 269 -10.93 -8.73 6.45
N PHE A 270 -10.90 -7.46 6.07
CA PHE A 270 -11.88 -6.87 5.15
C PHE A 270 -11.22 -5.82 4.27
N HIS A 271 -11.66 -5.71 3.02
CA HIS A 271 -11.00 -4.88 2.02
C HIS A 271 -11.98 -3.91 1.38
N ILE A 272 -11.59 -2.63 1.33
CA ILE A 272 -12.36 -1.53 0.73
C ILE A 272 -11.44 -0.83 -0.27
N SER A 273 -11.90 -0.67 -1.50
CA SER A 273 -11.20 0.09 -2.54
C SER A 273 -12.09 1.23 -3.05
N LEU A 274 -11.53 2.43 -3.04
CA LEU A 274 -12.18 3.62 -3.59
C LEU A 274 -11.56 3.92 -4.95
N VAL A 275 -12.36 3.76 -6.00
CA VAL A 275 -11.99 4.00 -7.40
C VAL A 275 -12.43 5.43 -7.74
N ILE A 276 -11.68 6.38 -7.20
CA ILE A 276 -11.89 7.82 -7.31
C ILE A 276 -10.54 8.50 -7.53
N ASP A 277 -10.52 9.63 -8.23
CA ASP A 277 -9.29 10.38 -8.52
C ASP A 277 -8.15 9.46 -9.02
N VAL A 278 -8.49 8.55 -9.94
CA VAL A 278 -7.58 7.49 -10.43
C VAL A 278 -6.39 8.13 -11.14
N SER A 279 -5.36 8.48 -10.38
CA SER A 279 -4.12 9.08 -10.87
C SER A 279 -3.29 8.06 -11.68
N PRO A 280 -2.48 8.50 -12.65
CA PRO A 280 -1.64 7.60 -13.43
C PRO A 280 -0.53 6.95 -12.58
N ASN A 281 -0.04 7.64 -11.55
CA ASN A 281 1.04 7.18 -10.67
C ASN A 281 0.56 6.99 -9.22
N CYS A 282 1.40 6.36 -8.42
CA CYS A 282 1.16 6.10 -7.01
C CYS A 282 1.07 7.39 -6.19
N ASP A 283 0.29 7.38 -5.08
CA ASP A 283 0.25 8.45 -4.08
C ASP A 283 1.60 8.68 -3.38
N CYS A 284 2.60 7.87 -3.69
CA CYS A 284 3.99 8.04 -3.26
C CYS A 284 4.76 9.10 -4.06
N HIS A 285 4.17 9.65 -5.11
CA HIS A 285 4.69 10.77 -5.88
C HIS A 285 4.07 12.08 -5.40
N ALA A 286 4.91 13.09 -5.19
CA ALA A 286 4.45 14.43 -4.82
C ALA A 286 3.65 15.08 -5.97
N GLU A 287 4.09 14.85 -7.19
CA GLU A 287 3.45 15.28 -8.43
C GLU A 287 2.36 14.28 -8.85
N ASN A 288 1.13 14.53 -8.50
CA ASN A 288 0.00 13.80 -9.08
C ASN A 288 -0.53 14.51 -10.34
N ALA A 289 -0.84 13.73 -11.36
CA ALA A 289 -1.47 14.23 -12.58
C ALA A 289 -3.01 14.07 -12.53
N ALA A 290 -3.68 14.59 -13.55
CA ALA A 290 -5.13 14.43 -13.71
C ALA A 290 -5.52 12.94 -13.71
N ALA A 291 -6.70 12.64 -13.17
CA ALA A 291 -7.28 11.29 -13.22
C ALA A 291 -7.41 10.79 -14.67
N ILE A 292 -7.10 9.51 -14.87
CA ILE A 292 -7.13 8.89 -16.22
C ILE A 292 -8.54 8.53 -16.68
N VAL A 293 -9.48 8.34 -15.73
CA VAL A 293 -10.89 8.02 -15.97
C VAL A 293 -11.78 8.83 -15.02
N PRO A 294 -13.08 8.97 -15.29
CA PRO A 294 -14.04 9.51 -14.33
C PRO A 294 -14.09 8.68 -13.05
N ASN A 295 -14.48 9.30 -11.94
CA ASN A 295 -14.67 8.59 -10.68
C ASN A 295 -15.74 7.49 -10.83
N VAL A 296 -15.45 6.29 -10.35
CA VAL A 296 -16.28 5.09 -10.55
C VAL A 296 -17.15 4.79 -9.33
N GLY A 297 -16.53 4.66 -8.15
CA GLY A 297 -17.28 4.28 -6.98
C GLY A 297 -16.45 3.66 -5.86
N MET A 298 -17.17 3.02 -4.95
CA MET A 298 -16.64 2.35 -3.77
C MET A 298 -16.88 0.85 -3.92
N PHE A 299 -15.87 0.05 -3.64
CA PHE A 299 -15.90 -1.42 -3.74
C PHE A 299 -15.50 -2.04 -2.41
N ALA A 300 -16.12 -3.17 -2.06
CA ALA A 300 -15.81 -3.89 -0.81
C ALA A 300 -15.94 -5.40 -0.97
N SER A 301 -15.03 -6.15 -0.36
CA SER A 301 -15.01 -7.61 -0.38
C SER A 301 -14.19 -8.18 0.79
N PHE A 302 -14.46 -9.42 1.16
CA PHE A 302 -13.54 -10.22 1.98
C PHE A 302 -12.34 -10.77 1.18
N ASP A 303 -12.44 -10.79 -0.15
CA ASP A 303 -11.41 -11.31 -1.05
C ASP A 303 -10.68 -10.15 -1.74
N PRO A 304 -9.40 -9.89 -1.43
CA PRO A 304 -8.65 -8.77 -2.02
C PRO A 304 -8.29 -9.01 -3.49
N VAL A 305 -8.22 -10.28 -3.95
CA VAL A 305 -7.92 -10.63 -5.34
C VAL A 305 -9.12 -10.33 -6.22
N ALA A 306 -10.30 -10.80 -5.82
CA ALA A 306 -11.57 -10.52 -6.48
C ALA A 306 -11.86 -9.00 -6.50
N LEU A 307 -11.54 -8.31 -5.40
CA LEU A 307 -11.73 -6.87 -5.27
C LEU A 307 -10.85 -6.10 -6.28
N ASP A 308 -9.57 -6.43 -6.37
CA ASP A 308 -8.66 -5.79 -7.31
C ASP A 308 -9.05 -6.08 -8.77
N MET A 309 -9.44 -7.31 -9.08
CA MET A 309 -9.92 -7.64 -10.42
C MET A 309 -11.17 -6.84 -10.79
N ALA A 310 -12.16 -6.75 -9.90
CA ALA A 310 -13.38 -5.96 -10.12
C ALA A 310 -13.07 -4.47 -10.31
N CYS A 311 -12.10 -3.92 -9.57
CA CYS A 311 -11.69 -2.52 -9.70
C CYS A 311 -10.97 -2.24 -11.03
N VAL A 312 -10.09 -3.14 -11.49
CA VAL A 312 -9.45 -3.04 -12.82
C VAL A 312 -10.49 -3.03 -13.93
N ASP A 313 -11.40 -4.00 -13.92
CA ASP A 313 -12.47 -4.09 -14.92
C ASP A 313 -13.35 -2.84 -14.91
N ALA A 314 -13.66 -2.32 -13.72
CA ALA A 314 -14.45 -1.11 -13.57
C ALA A 314 -13.75 0.15 -14.12
N VAL A 315 -12.42 0.27 -13.96
CA VAL A 315 -11.62 1.35 -14.55
C VAL A 315 -11.55 1.19 -16.07
N ASN A 316 -11.25 -0.01 -16.56
CA ASN A 316 -11.12 -0.28 -18.00
C ASN A 316 -12.45 -0.13 -18.76
N ALA A 317 -13.58 -0.24 -18.07
CA ALA A 317 -14.90 0.04 -18.63
C ALA A 317 -15.23 1.55 -18.77
N GLN A 318 -14.42 2.46 -18.20
CA GLN A 318 -14.66 3.89 -18.27
C GLN A 318 -14.03 4.52 -19.51
N PRO A 319 -14.60 5.62 -20.05
CA PRO A 319 -13.93 6.42 -21.04
C PRO A 319 -12.68 7.09 -20.45
N VAL A 320 -11.63 7.18 -21.24
CA VAL A 320 -10.41 7.92 -20.88
C VAL A 320 -10.72 9.42 -20.75
N MET A 321 -10.20 10.04 -19.71
CA MET A 321 -10.31 11.49 -19.52
C MET A 321 -9.42 12.22 -20.53
N ARG A 322 -10.03 13.15 -21.28
CA ARG A 322 -9.32 13.97 -22.25
C ARG A 322 -8.24 14.82 -21.55
N GLY A 323 -7.02 14.80 -22.10
CA GLY A 323 -5.87 15.51 -21.57
C GLY A 323 -5.18 14.81 -20.39
N SER A 324 -5.61 13.59 -20.02
CA SER A 324 -4.93 12.76 -19.03
C SER A 324 -3.74 12.00 -19.66
N ALA A 325 -2.95 11.33 -18.80
CA ALA A 325 -1.84 10.49 -19.25
C ALA A 325 -2.28 9.32 -20.15
N ALA A 326 -3.53 8.88 -20.07
CA ALA A 326 -4.09 7.84 -20.92
C ALA A 326 -4.67 8.36 -22.24
N ASP A 327 -4.76 9.68 -22.42
CA ASP A 327 -5.30 10.31 -23.66
C ASP A 327 -4.25 10.25 -24.78
N GLY A 328 -4.65 9.82 -25.95
CA GLY A 328 -3.76 9.71 -27.13
C GLY A 328 -3.02 8.39 -27.28
N GLY A 329 -3.24 7.40 -26.43
CA GLY A 329 -2.76 6.02 -26.61
C GLY A 329 -3.54 5.26 -27.70
N ASP A 330 -3.13 4.01 -27.98
CA ASP A 330 -3.82 3.16 -28.95
C ASP A 330 -5.29 2.95 -28.53
N ALA A 331 -6.21 3.38 -29.41
CA ALA A 331 -7.65 3.24 -29.16
C ALA A 331 -8.12 1.77 -29.05
N HIS A 332 -7.32 0.82 -29.52
CA HIS A 332 -7.58 -0.61 -29.43
C HIS A 332 -7.06 -1.25 -28.14
N ASP A 333 -6.21 -0.55 -27.38
CA ASP A 333 -5.77 -0.99 -26.07
C ASP A 333 -6.84 -0.65 -25.02
N HIS A 334 -7.58 -1.65 -24.58
CA HIS A 334 -8.65 -1.53 -23.58
C HIS A 334 -8.14 -1.58 -22.15
N ASP A 335 -6.84 -1.87 -21.92
CA ASP A 335 -6.21 -1.84 -20.62
C ASP A 335 -5.60 -0.46 -20.36
N HIS A 336 -6.30 0.37 -19.60
CA HIS A 336 -5.86 1.72 -19.30
C HIS A 336 -4.57 1.78 -18.49
N PHE A 337 -4.29 0.76 -17.67
CA PHE A 337 -3.07 0.68 -16.88
C PHE A 337 -1.86 0.29 -17.74
N HIS A 338 -2.03 -0.68 -18.65
CA HIS A 338 -1.00 -1.00 -19.63
C HIS A 338 -0.72 0.16 -20.58
N ARG A 339 -1.77 0.91 -20.95
CA ARG A 339 -1.63 2.10 -21.81
C ARG A 339 -0.73 3.18 -21.20
N ILE A 340 -0.82 3.42 -19.88
CA ILE A 340 0.01 4.42 -19.18
C ILE A 340 1.37 3.86 -18.73
N HIS A 341 1.46 2.56 -18.50
CA HIS A 341 2.67 1.87 -18.04
C HIS A 341 2.87 0.55 -18.80
N PRO A 342 3.28 0.60 -20.08
CA PRO A 342 3.33 -0.57 -20.97
C PRO A 342 4.36 -1.63 -20.54
N GLU A 343 5.35 -1.27 -19.73
CA GLU A 343 6.38 -2.18 -19.23
C GLU A 343 5.94 -2.97 -18.00
N THR A 344 4.70 -2.78 -17.51
CA THR A 344 4.20 -3.43 -16.30
C THR A 344 3.43 -4.71 -16.60
N ASP A 345 3.32 -5.58 -15.57
CA ASP A 345 2.61 -6.88 -15.64
C ASP A 345 1.76 -7.04 -14.37
N TRP A 346 0.68 -6.25 -14.27
CA TRP A 346 -0.18 -6.27 -13.08
C TRP A 346 -0.92 -7.60 -12.89
N MET A 347 -1.20 -8.34 -13.99
CA MET A 347 -1.91 -9.62 -13.93
C MET A 347 -1.11 -10.66 -13.15
N SER A 348 0.22 -10.63 -13.21
CA SER A 348 1.08 -11.57 -12.50
C SER A 348 0.89 -11.52 -10.96
N CYS A 349 0.53 -10.35 -10.40
CA CYS A 349 0.18 -10.24 -8.98
C CYS A 349 -1.09 -11.03 -8.64
N LEU A 350 -2.15 -10.84 -9.43
CA LEU A 350 -3.45 -11.49 -9.20
C LEU A 350 -3.38 -13.00 -9.44
N GLU A 351 -2.68 -13.42 -10.50
CA GLU A 351 -2.47 -14.85 -10.81
C GLU A 351 -1.70 -15.56 -9.70
N HIS A 352 -0.64 -14.93 -9.22
CA HIS A 352 0.15 -15.49 -8.13
C HIS A 352 -0.61 -15.52 -6.82
N ALA A 353 -1.35 -14.44 -6.49
CA ALA A 353 -2.20 -14.38 -5.31
C ALA A 353 -3.28 -15.49 -5.30
N GLU A 354 -3.92 -15.74 -6.44
CA GLU A 354 -4.87 -16.85 -6.61
C GLU A 354 -4.17 -18.22 -6.45
N LYS A 355 -3.01 -18.39 -7.09
CA LYS A 355 -2.21 -19.62 -7.02
C LYS A 355 -1.81 -20.00 -5.60
N ILE A 356 -1.40 -19.02 -4.78
CA ILE A 356 -1.00 -19.25 -3.39
C ILE A 356 -2.18 -19.22 -2.40
N GLY A 357 -3.41 -19.08 -2.88
CA GLY A 357 -4.63 -19.24 -2.10
C GLY A 357 -5.01 -18.05 -1.23
N ILE A 358 -4.75 -16.81 -1.67
CA ILE A 358 -5.25 -15.59 -1.00
C ILE A 358 -6.72 -15.38 -1.31
N GLY A 359 -7.13 -15.61 -2.57
CA GLY A 359 -8.47 -15.41 -3.06
C GLY A 359 -8.64 -15.93 -4.48
N THR A 360 -9.60 -15.42 -5.23
CA THR A 360 -9.86 -15.80 -6.62
C THR A 360 -10.10 -14.57 -7.50
N ARG A 361 -9.66 -14.63 -8.75
CA ARG A 361 -9.94 -13.57 -9.76
C ARG A 361 -11.39 -13.60 -10.24
N ALA A 362 -12.08 -14.73 -10.06
CA ALA A 362 -13.49 -14.84 -10.40
C ALA A 362 -14.34 -14.11 -9.36
N TYR A 363 -15.20 -13.19 -9.78
CA TYR A 363 -16.06 -12.43 -8.89
C TYR A 363 -17.49 -12.31 -9.40
N GLU A 364 -18.41 -12.12 -8.45
CA GLU A 364 -19.79 -11.68 -8.67
C GLU A 364 -19.91 -10.23 -8.20
N LEU A 365 -20.19 -9.30 -9.12
CA LEU A 365 -20.37 -7.88 -8.78
C LEU A 365 -21.79 -7.61 -8.33
N ILE A 366 -21.97 -7.16 -7.09
CA ILE A 366 -23.27 -6.87 -6.48
C ILE A 366 -23.38 -5.36 -6.28
N LYS A 367 -24.27 -4.72 -7.04
CA LYS A 367 -24.58 -3.29 -6.85
C LYS A 367 -25.51 -3.14 -5.64
N ILE A 368 -25.22 -2.14 -4.79
CA ILE A 368 -26.05 -1.78 -3.64
C ILE A 368 -26.73 -0.43 -3.84
#